data_2f10a3dbf917e01631dc726606f6b4db
#
_entry.id   2f10a3dbf917e01631dc726606f6b4db
#
_cell.length_a   1.000
_cell.length_b   1.000
_cell.length_c   1.000
_cell.angle_alpha   90.00
_cell.angle_beta   90.00
_cell.angle_gamma   90.00
#
_symmetry.space_group_name_H-M   'P 1'
#
loop_
_entity.id
_entity.type
_entity.pdbx_description
1 polymer ?
#
loop_
_entity_poly.entity_id
_entity_poly.type
_entity_poly.pdbx_seq_one_letter_code
_entity_poly.pdbx_strand_id
1 'polypeptide(L)'
;MQVPFFDWKSLYSEKEEEFSKIISTTLGNGAFILQSDVSDFENKLRDFLSVRHVVAVADGTNAILLGLRASVLRIGDEVILPSHSLIAAAQSIYHACAQPVPVEMSEDDWLVSTEAIEAAITKKTIGIMPVHVNGRCCQMEKILDIAVRYNLKVFEDSAQAMG
;
A
#
# COMPACT_ATOMS: atom_id res chain seq x y z
N MET A 1 11.76 -34.35 1.64
CA MET A 1 12.21 -32.98 1.92
C MET A 1 10.97 -32.10 1.96
N GLN A 2 10.70 -31.43 3.06
CA GLN A 2 9.54 -30.55 3.19
C GLN A 2 10.01 -29.12 2.96
N VAL A 3 9.51 -28.48 1.92
CA VAL A 3 9.84 -27.07 1.60
C VAL A 3 8.74 -26.19 2.15
N PRO A 4 9.02 -25.32 3.12
CA PRO A 4 8.01 -24.40 3.67
C PRO A 4 7.66 -23.33 2.65
N PHE A 5 6.41 -22.84 2.67
CA PHE A 5 6.00 -21.73 1.83
C PHE A 5 6.71 -20.42 2.21
N PHE A 6 6.87 -20.18 3.52
CA PHE A 6 7.75 -19.13 4.07
C PHE A 6 8.73 -19.75 5.06
N ASP A 7 10.01 -19.49 4.92
CA ASP A 7 11.06 -19.94 5.84
C ASP A 7 11.53 -18.83 6.79
N TRP A 8 10.61 -18.39 7.64
CA TRP A 8 10.88 -17.36 8.64
C TRP A 8 11.96 -17.76 9.64
N LYS A 9 12.11 -19.08 9.90
CA LYS A 9 13.09 -19.59 10.84
C LYS A 9 14.51 -19.39 10.31
N SER A 10 14.76 -19.72 9.05
CA SER A 10 16.07 -19.49 8.43
C SER A 10 16.41 -18.01 8.38
N LEU A 11 15.44 -17.16 7.95
CA LEU A 11 15.62 -15.71 7.93
C LEU A 11 16.01 -15.14 9.32
N TYR A 12 15.34 -15.60 10.38
CA TYR A 12 15.66 -15.17 11.74
C TYR A 12 17.05 -15.66 12.15
N SER A 13 17.37 -16.95 11.92
CA SER A 13 18.63 -17.54 12.33
C SER A 13 19.85 -16.87 11.70
N GLU A 14 19.72 -16.40 10.46
CA GLU A 14 20.78 -15.66 9.76
C GLU A 14 21.09 -14.29 10.39
N LYS A 15 20.12 -13.70 11.11
CA LYS A 15 20.20 -12.34 11.64
C LYS A 15 19.92 -12.26 13.14
N GLU A 16 19.98 -13.39 13.87
CA GLU A 16 19.60 -13.48 15.27
C GLU A 16 20.37 -12.50 16.16
N GLU A 17 21.68 -12.39 15.98
CA GLU A 17 22.51 -11.47 16.75
C GLU A 17 22.13 -10.00 16.50
N GLU A 18 21.88 -9.64 15.22
CA GLU A 18 21.46 -8.29 14.84
C GLU A 18 20.12 -7.94 15.47
N PHE A 19 19.11 -8.81 15.34
CA PHE A 19 17.80 -8.62 15.96
C PHE A 19 17.90 -8.50 17.49
N SER A 20 18.63 -9.39 18.14
CA SER A 20 18.80 -9.38 19.60
C SER A 20 19.45 -8.08 20.08
N LYS A 21 20.47 -7.60 19.36
CA LYS A 21 21.14 -6.34 19.68
C LYS A 21 20.20 -5.14 19.52
N ILE A 22 19.46 -5.07 18.42
CA ILE A 22 18.52 -3.97 18.15
C ILE A 22 17.46 -3.94 19.27
N ILE A 23 16.82 -5.09 19.56
CA ILE A 23 15.78 -5.18 20.58
C ILE A 23 16.34 -4.76 21.96
N SER A 24 17.48 -5.31 22.37
CA SER A 24 18.09 -5.00 23.67
C SER A 24 18.45 -3.52 23.79
N THR A 25 18.97 -2.92 22.74
CA THR A 25 19.35 -1.50 22.73
C THR A 25 18.11 -0.61 22.80
N THR A 26 17.10 -0.88 21.97
CA THR A 26 15.87 -0.09 21.92
C THR A 26 15.11 -0.12 23.24
N LEU A 27 14.92 -1.32 23.81
CA LEU A 27 14.24 -1.48 25.10
C LEU A 27 15.09 -0.93 26.26
N GLY A 28 16.41 -1.12 26.23
CA GLY A 28 17.34 -0.58 27.24
C GLY A 28 17.35 0.95 27.29
N ASN A 29 17.07 1.61 26.18
CA ASN A 29 16.91 3.06 26.09
C ASN A 29 15.51 3.56 26.50
N GLY A 30 14.57 2.65 26.84
CA GLY A 30 13.20 3.00 27.18
C GLY A 30 12.35 3.44 25.98
N ALA A 31 12.74 3.06 24.77
CA ALA A 31 12.08 3.44 23.53
C ALA A 31 10.90 2.52 23.22
N PHE A 32 9.74 2.78 23.84
CA PHE A 32 8.55 1.92 23.69
C PHE A 32 7.48 2.50 22.76
N ILE A 33 7.35 3.80 22.64
CA ILE A 33 6.30 4.45 21.85
C ILE A 33 6.86 5.70 21.16
N LEU A 34 6.71 5.80 19.83
CA LEU A 34 6.98 6.97 19.00
C LEU A 34 8.30 7.68 19.33
N GLN A 35 9.37 6.90 19.42
CA GLN A 35 10.70 7.37 19.75
C GLN A 35 11.52 7.74 18.49
N SER A 36 12.78 8.15 18.71
CA SER A 36 13.71 8.49 17.63
C SER A 36 13.85 7.42 16.55
N ASP A 37 13.78 6.14 16.94
CA ASP A 37 13.87 5.01 16.01
C ASP A 37 12.78 5.03 14.93
N VAL A 38 11.56 5.49 15.26
CA VAL A 38 10.47 5.66 14.28
C VAL A 38 10.80 6.81 13.32
N SER A 39 11.26 7.94 13.85
CA SER A 39 11.65 9.09 13.02
C SER A 39 12.84 8.77 12.11
N ASP A 40 13.80 8.01 12.61
CA ASP A 40 14.94 7.53 11.83
C ASP A 40 14.51 6.58 10.70
N PHE A 41 13.58 5.68 10.99
CA PHE A 41 12.98 4.82 10.00
C PHE A 41 12.25 5.62 8.91
N GLU A 42 11.38 6.56 9.30
CA GLU A 42 10.66 7.43 8.37
C GLU A 42 11.61 8.23 7.47
N ASN A 43 12.69 8.78 8.04
CA ASN A 43 13.69 9.51 7.28
C ASN A 43 14.45 8.62 6.30
N LYS A 44 14.90 7.44 6.72
CA LYS A 44 15.60 6.48 5.84
C LYS A 44 14.70 6.01 4.71
N LEU A 45 13.43 5.72 5.01
CA LEU A 45 12.47 5.28 4.00
C LEU A 45 12.12 6.41 3.03
N ARG A 46 11.98 7.65 3.52
CA ARG A 46 11.80 8.83 2.69
C ARG A 46 12.93 8.99 1.67
N ASP A 47 14.17 8.85 2.14
CA ASP A 47 15.36 9.02 1.30
C ASP A 47 15.49 7.85 0.30
N PHE A 48 15.22 6.62 0.73
CA PHE A 48 15.22 5.42 -0.13
C PHE A 48 14.19 5.52 -1.26
N LEU A 49 12.96 5.94 -0.94
CA LEU A 49 11.86 6.06 -1.91
C LEU A 49 11.89 7.40 -2.67
N SER A 50 12.78 8.34 -2.30
CA SER A 50 12.83 9.69 -2.88
C SER A 50 11.51 10.44 -2.83
N VAL A 51 10.72 10.25 -1.74
CA VAL A 51 9.44 10.91 -1.51
C VAL A 51 9.58 12.08 -0.54
N ARG A 52 8.58 12.96 -0.49
CA ARG A 52 8.63 14.14 0.39
C ARG A 52 8.36 13.82 1.86
N HIS A 53 7.45 12.90 2.11
CA HIS A 53 6.99 12.57 3.46
C HIS A 53 6.77 11.06 3.59
N VAL A 54 7.11 10.55 4.76
CA VAL A 54 6.78 9.18 5.20
C VAL A 54 6.17 9.28 6.59
N VAL A 55 5.12 8.53 6.83
CA VAL A 55 4.45 8.44 8.14
C VAL A 55 4.30 6.98 8.49
N ALA A 56 4.97 6.54 9.54
CA ALA A 56 4.84 5.19 10.06
C ALA A 56 3.50 5.01 10.79
N VAL A 57 2.82 3.90 10.52
CA VAL A 57 1.53 3.54 11.12
C VAL A 57 1.56 2.08 11.55
N ALA A 58 0.49 1.60 12.19
CA ALA A 58 0.46 0.27 12.80
C ALA A 58 0.62 -0.88 11.78
N ASP A 59 0.00 -0.75 10.59
CA ASP A 59 -0.03 -1.77 9.55
C ASP A 59 -0.46 -1.19 8.21
N GLY A 60 -0.40 -2.01 7.13
CA GLY A 60 -0.78 -1.59 5.79
C GLY A 60 -2.26 -1.21 5.65
N THR A 61 -3.17 -1.88 6.36
CA THR A 61 -4.61 -1.54 6.33
C THR A 61 -4.84 -0.14 6.86
N ASN A 62 -4.18 0.21 7.98
CA ASN A 62 -4.24 1.56 8.54
C ASN A 62 -3.56 2.58 7.63
N ALA A 63 -2.46 2.22 6.96
CA ALA A 63 -1.80 3.10 5.99
C ALA A 63 -2.76 3.50 4.85
N ILE A 64 -3.42 2.53 4.24
CA ILE A 64 -4.42 2.77 3.18
C ILE A 64 -5.59 3.61 3.72
N LEU A 65 -6.17 3.22 4.85
CA LEU A 65 -7.31 3.93 5.44
C LEU A 65 -6.98 5.39 5.76
N LEU A 66 -5.84 5.65 6.39
CA LEU A 66 -5.43 7.00 6.77
C LEU A 66 -5.08 7.85 5.54
N GLY A 67 -4.42 7.27 4.53
CA GLY A 67 -4.17 7.95 3.27
C GLY A 67 -5.46 8.37 2.54
N LEU A 68 -6.44 7.47 2.49
CA LEU A 68 -7.77 7.76 1.95
C LEU A 68 -8.48 8.87 2.74
N ARG A 69 -8.51 8.78 4.06
CA ARG A 69 -9.14 9.81 4.92
C ARG A 69 -8.46 11.16 4.82
N ALA A 70 -7.14 11.22 4.70
CA ALA A 70 -6.40 12.45 4.48
C ALA A 70 -6.75 13.13 3.15
N SER A 71 -7.28 12.37 2.20
CA SER A 71 -7.75 12.88 0.89
C SER A 71 -9.15 13.51 0.92
N VAL A 72 -9.80 13.57 2.08
CA VAL A 72 -11.12 14.21 2.29
C VAL A 72 -12.20 13.64 1.37
N LEU A 73 -12.39 12.32 1.43
CA LEU A 73 -13.44 11.61 0.70
C LEU A 73 -14.83 11.94 1.27
N ARG A 74 -15.84 11.89 0.42
CA ARG A 74 -17.25 12.15 0.78
C ARG A 74 -18.09 10.89 0.58
N ILE A 75 -19.20 10.82 1.28
CA ILE A 75 -20.21 9.76 1.07
C ILE A 75 -20.69 9.82 -0.39
N GLY A 76 -20.57 8.71 -1.09
CA GLY A 76 -20.95 8.57 -2.49
C GLY A 76 -19.80 8.76 -3.49
N ASP A 77 -18.61 9.17 -3.04
CA ASP A 77 -17.40 9.13 -3.85
C ASP A 77 -17.03 7.68 -4.16
N GLU A 78 -16.50 7.43 -5.34
CA GLU A 78 -16.10 6.11 -5.80
C GLU A 78 -14.58 6.04 -5.96
N VAL A 79 -13.98 4.91 -5.52
CA VAL A 79 -12.57 4.58 -5.75
C VAL A 79 -12.49 3.24 -6.47
N ILE A 80 -11.88 3.25 -7.65
CA ILE A 80 -11.68 2.06 -8.48
C ILE A 80 -10.48 1.29 -7.93
N LEU A 81 -10.63 -0.05 -7.83
CA LEU A 81 -9.58 -0.96 -7.37
C LEU A 81 -9.66 -2.30 -8.12
N PRO A 82 -8.58 -3.13 -8.13
CA PRO A 82 -8.64 -4.45 -8.72
C PRO A 82 -9.61 -5.38 -7.99
N SER A 83 -10.32 -6.25 -8.71
CA SER A 83 -11.21 -7.27 -8.14
C SER A 83 -10.44 -8.37 -7.41
N HIS A 84 -9.18 -8.61 -7.79
CA HIS A 84 -8.28 -9.57 -7.14
C HIS A 84 -7.22 -8.84 -6.32
N SER A 85 -7.48 -8.69 -5.02
CA SER A 85 -6.58 -8.05 -4.07
C SER A 85 -6.91 -8.51 -2.63
N LEU A 86 -6.13 -8.03 -1.66
CA LEU A 86 -6.46 -8.20 -0.25
C LEU A 86 -7.71 -7.39 0.08
N ILE A 87 -8.62 -8.00 0.85
CA ILE A 87 -9.88 -7.33 1.28
C ILE A 87 -9.64 -5.98 1.98
N ALA A 88 -8.47 -5.78 2.57
CA ALA A 88 -8.09 -4.54 3.24
C ALA A 88 -8.21 -3.30 2.33
N ALA A 89 -7.91 -3.42 1.04
CA ALA A 89 -8.06 -2.33 0.08
C ALA A 89 -9.53 -1.86 -0.01
N ALA A 90 -10.46 -2.79 -0.28
CA ALA A 90 -11.88 -2.48 -0.37
C ALA A 90 -12.48 -2.02 0.97
N GLN A 91 -12.10 -2.67 2.09
CA GLN A 91 -12.53 -2.27 3.42
C GLN A 91 -12.08 -0.87 3.79
N SER A 92 -10.84 -0.50 3.46
CA SER A 92 -10.32 0.83 3.75
C SER A 92 -11.05 1.91 2.98
N ILE A 93 -11.40 1.67 1.71
CA ILE A 93 -12.24 2.57 0.91
C ILE A 93 -13.61 2.75 1.57
N TYR A 94 -14.26 1.64 1.95
CA TYR A 94 -15.56 1.67 2.62
C TYR A 94 -15.51 2.43 3.96
N HIS A 95 -14.51 2.14 4.79
CA HIS A 95 -14.33 2.83 6.08
C HIS A 95 -13.89 4.28 5.93
N ALA A 96 -13.35 4.69 4.80
CA ALA A 96 -13.11 6.09 4.45
C ALA A 96 -14.36 6.81 3.92
N CYS A 97 -15.54 6.17 4.00
CA CYS A 97 -16.85 6.66 3.54
C CYS A 97 -17.00 6.77 2.02
N ALA A 98 -16.14 6.11 1.25
CA ALA A 98 -16.27 5.99 -0.20
C ALA A 98 -16.79 4.60 -0.62
N GLN A 99 -17.20 4.47 -1.87
CA GLN A 99 -17.68 3.24 -2.47
C GLN A 99 -16.51 2.56 -3.22
N PRO A 100 -16.11 1.32 -2.84
CA PRO A 100 -15.17 0.56 -3.65
C PRO A 100 -15.83 0.10 -4.95
N VAL A 101 -15.15 0.29 -6.08
CA VAL A 101 -15.57 -0.14 -7.41
C VAL A 101 -14.55 -1.13 -7.94
N PRO A 102 -14.75 -2.45 -7.72
CA PRO A 102 -13.83 -3.45 -8.23
C PRO A 102 -13.94 -3.58 -9.74
N VAL A 103 -12.78 -3.67 -10.41
CA VAL A 103 -12.68 -3.86 -11.86
C VAL A 103 -11.85 -5.08 -12.20
N GLU A 104 -11.99 -5.57 -13.43
CA GLU A 104 -11.33 -6.77 -13.90
C GLU A 104 -9.81 -6.63 -13.95
N MET A 105 -9.15 -7.77 -13.83
CA MET A 105 -7.72 -7.93 -14.03
C MET A 105 -7.41 -8.15 -15.51
N SER A 106 -6.21 -7.77 -15.92
CA SER A 106 -5.66 -8.15 -17.22
C SER A 106 -5.39 -9.67 -17.25
N GLU A 107 -5.74 -10.34 -18.34
CA GLU A 107 -5.46 -11.76 -18.54
C GLU A 107 -3.98 -12.04 -18.76
N ASP A 108 -3.21 -11.04 -19.20
CA ASP A 108 -1.80 -11.19 -19.55
C ASP A 108 -0.88 -11.21 -18.31
N ASP A 109 -1.13 -10.35 -17.34
CA ASP A 109 -0.23 -10.12 -16.21
C ASP A 109 -0.87 -10.28 -14.83
N TRP A 110 -2.20 -10.48 -14.78
CA TRP A 110 -2.97 -10.59 -13.53
C TRP A 110 -2.86 -9.35 -12.64
N LEU A 111 -2.65 -8.20 -13.26
CA LEU A 111 -2.75 -6.89 -12.62
C LEU A 111 -4.04 -6.19 -13.04
N VAL A 112 -4.36 -5.06 -12.44
CA VAL A 112 -5.56 -4.32 -12.80
C VAL A 112 -5.54 -3.89 -14.27
N SER A 113 -6.60 -4.16 -15.01
CA SER A 113 -6.73 -3.74 -16.41
C SER A 113 -6.94 -2.23 -16.52
N THR A 114 -6.11 -1.56 -17.31
CA THR A 114 -6.25 -0.12 -17.55
C THR A 114 -7.52 0.20 -18.35
N GLU A 115 -7.93 -0.69 -19.24
CA GLU A 115 -9.17 -0.60 -20.00
C GLU A 115 -10.40 -0.72 -19.10
N ALA A 116 -10.35 -1.67 -18.14
CA ALA A 116 -11.41 -1.84 -17.15
C ALA A 116 -11.50 -0.64 -16.19
N ILE A 117 -10.35 -0.07 -15.78
CA ILE A 117 -10.33 1.18 -15.00
C ILE A 117 -11.08 2.29 -15.78
N GLU A 118 -10.69 2.54 -17.01
CA GLU A 118 -11.25 3.64 -17.78
C GLU A 118 -12.75 3.45 -18.06
N ALA A 119 -13.18 2.23 -18.34
CA ALA A 119 -14.60 1.89 -18.56
C ALA A 119 -15.47 2.05 -17.29
N ALA A 120 -14.89 1.94 -16.10
CA ALA A 120 -15.60 2.04 -14.83
C ALA A 120 -15.71 3.49 -14.30
N ILE A 121 -15.07 4.46 -14.95
CA ILE A 121 -15.07 5.86 -14.49
C ILE A 121 -16.48 6.46 -14.62
N THR A 122 -16.98 7.02 -13.55
CA THR A 122 -18.23 7.78 -13.45
C THR A 122 -17.98 9.20 -12.99
N LYS A 123 -19.04 10.01 -12.92
CA LYS A 123 -18.97 11.36 -12.32
C LYS A 123 -18.69 11.36 -10.82
N LYS A 124 -18.81 10.21 -10.17
CA LYS A 124 -18.55 10.03 -8.74
C LYS A 124 -17.15 9.50 -8.47
N THR A 125 -16.46 9.00 -9.48
CA THR A 125 -15.11 8.47 -9.35
C THR A 125 -14.15 9.60 -9.01
N ILE A 126 -13.45 9.45 -7.87
CA ILE A 126 -12.49 10.45 -7.39
C ILE A 126 -11.06 9.89 -7.33
N GLY A 127 -10.89 8.59 -7.49
CA GLY A 127 -9.57 7.99 -7.41
C GLY A 127 -9.49 6.56 -7.91
N ILE A 128 -8.26 6.15 -8.13
CA ILE A 128 -7.86 4.80 -8.54
C ILE A 128 -6.90 4.27 -7.49
N MET A 129 -7.09 3.02 -7.05
CA MET A 129 -6.19 2.33 -6.14
C MET A 129 -5.57 1.11 -6.86
N PRO A 130 -4.45 1.29 -7.58
CA PRO A 130 -3.69 0.15 -8.08
C PRO A 130 -3.08 -0.62 -6.91
N VAL A 131 -3.03 -1.95 -7.03
CA VAL A 131 -2.39 -2.84 -6.06
C VAL A 131 -1.35 -3.68 -6.80
N HIS A 132 -0.11 -3.63 -6.35
CA HIS A 132 1.03 -4.33 -6.94
C HIS A 132 1.08 -5.79 -6.46
N VAL A 133 0.12 -6.59 -6.93
CA VAL A 133 -0.07 -7.96 -6.46
C VAL A 133 1.16 -8.84 -6.74
N ASN A 134 1.58 -9.59 -5.72
CA ASN A 134 2.74 -10.51 -5.80
C ASN A 134 4.07 -9.82 -6.18
N GLY A 135 4.24 -8.54 -5.88
CA GLY A 135 5.44 -7.79 -6.20
C GLY A 135 5.57 -7.37 -7.67
N ARG A 136 4.49 -7.50 -8.43
CA ARG A 136 4.44 -7.00 -9.82
C ARG A 136 3.91 -5.58 -9.84
N CYS A 137 4.65 -4.68 -10.49
CA CYS A 137 4.22 -3.30 -10.65
C CYS A 137 3.11 -3.19 -11.71
N CYS A 138 2.01 -2.52 -11.36
CA CYS A 138 0.95 -2.16 -12.32
C CYS A 138 1.50 -1.25 -13.42
N GLN A 139 0.77 -1.10 -14.53
CA GLN A 139 1.11 -0.21 -15.64
C GLN A 139 0.92 1.26 -15.22
N MET A 140 1.77 1.72 -14.27
CA MET A 140 1.59 3.00 -13.59
C MET A 140 1.58 4.19 -14.55
N GLU A 141 2.37 4.19 -15.63
CA GLU A 141 2.35 5.25 -16.63
C GLU A 141 0.94 5.43 -17.22
N LYS A 142 0.29 4.34 -17.63
CA LYS A 142 -1.07 4.39 -18.17
C LYS A 142 -2.10 4.80 -17.11
N ILE A 143 -1.96 4.29 -15.87
CA ILE A 143 -2.86 4.63 -14.76
C ILE A 143 -2.75 6.11 -14.43
N LEU A 144 -1.54 6.67 -14.38
CA LEU A 144 -1.31 8.08 -14.15
C LEU A 144 -1.86 8.95 -15.29
N ASP A 145 -1.74 8.52 -16.55
CA ASP A 145 -2.36 9.21 -17.71
C ASP A 145 -3.88 9.25 -17.59
N ILE A 146 -4.51 8.14 -17.21
CA ILE A 146 -5.94 8.09 -16.94
C ILE A 146 -6.29 9.04 -15.80
N ALA A 147 -5.56 8.98 -14.70
CA ALA A 147 -5.80 9.84 -13.54
C ALA A 147 -5.71 11.34 -13.90
N VAL A 148 -4.74 11.74 -14.72
CA VAL A 148 -4.59 13.12 -15.19
C VAL A 148 -5.79 13.51 -16.11
N ARG A 149 -6.13 12.68 -17.09
CA ARG A 149 -7.24 12.96 -18.03
C ARG A 149 -8.59 13.16 -17.34
N TYR A 150 -8.84 12.39 -16.28
CA TYR A 150 -10.09 12.42 -15.54
C TYR A 150 -10.03 13.16 -14.21
N ASN A 151 -8.89 13.82 -13.91
CA ASN A 151 -8.66 14.54 -12.65
C ASN A 151 -8.91 13.67 -11.41
N LEU A 152 -8.39 12.44 -11.42
CA LEU A 152 -8.50 11.46 -10.33
C LEU A 152 -7.25 11.44 -9.45
N LYS A 153 -7.41 11.04 -8.20
CA LYS A 153 -6.30 10.74 -7.29
C LYS A 153 -5.82 9.31 -7.51
N VAL A 154 -4.53 9.05 -7.23
CA VAL A 154 -3.98 7.70 -7.22
C VAL A 154 -3.56 7.35 -5.80
N PHE A 155 -4.05 6.21 -5.30
CA PHE A 155 -3.74 5.62 -4.00
C PHE A 155 -3.01 4.30 -4.24
N GLU A 156 -1.71 4.36 -4.33
CA GLU A 156 -0.89 3.18 -4.66
C GLU A 156 -0.72 2.26 -3.45
N ASP A 157 -1.14 1.00 -3.59
CA ASP A 157 -0.88 -0.05 -2.60
C ASP A 157 0.33 -0.87 -3.03
N SER A 158 1.48 -0.57 -2.43
CA SER A 158 2.77 -1.22 -2.65
C SER A 158 3.16 -2.17 -1.51
N ALA A 159 2.20 -2.69 -0.75
CA ALA A 159 2.47 -3.56 0.41
C ALA A 159 3.31 -4.80 0.05
N GLN A 160 3.25 -5.26 -1.20
CA GLN A 160 4.00 -6.42 -1.70
C GLN A 160 5.12 -6.05 -2.68
N ALA A 161 5.38 -4.78 -2.93
CA ALA A 161 6.27 -4.31 -4.00
C ALA A 161 7.09 -3.10 -3.56
N MET A 162 7.68 -3.14 -2.39
CA MET A 162 8.55 -2.06 -1.92
C MET A 162 9.96 -2.25 -2.49
N GLY A 163 10.49 -1.24 -3.17
CA GLY A 163 11.87 -1.17 -3.68
C GLY A 163 12.03 -1.25 -5.17
#